data_cb68d3715a0b952e3d4b18f089cd05bd
#
_entry.id   cb68d3715a0b952e3d4b18f089cd05bd
#
_cell.length_a   1.000
_cell.length_b   1.000
_cell.length_c   1.000
_cell.angle_alpha   90.00
_cell.angle_beta   90.00
_cell.angle_gamma   90.00
#
_symmetry.space_group_name_H-M   'P 1'
#
loop_
_entity.id
_entity.type
_entity.pdbx_description
1 polymer ?
#
loop_
_entity_poly.entity_id
_entity_poly.type
_entity_poly.pdbx_seq_one_letter_code
_entity_poly.pdbx_strand_id
1 'polypeptide(L)'
;MKKIFQLLVICLLVSTTAMAQQTSKFQITELTAKEFKQKVWNFEKDKSINRLSKLPIILDFHATWCRPCKMLAPHLQAIQNKYNEKLIIYKIDVDKEPELARLFKVEAMPTIVFIGAKNKYTSELGYRDYPEFEALVKSKFGL
;
A
#
# COMPACT_ATOMS: atom_id res chain seq x y z
N MET A 1 29.91 -8.12 49.58
CA MET A 1 30.42 -8.44 48.22
C MET A 1 29.41 -9.32 47.40
N LYS A 2 28.82 -10.37 47.95
CA LYS A 2 27.84 -11.22 47.19
C LYS A 2 26.57 -10.52 46.76
N LYS A 3 26.02 -9.54 47.49
CA LYS A 3 24.79 -8.82 47.16
C LYS A 3 24.98 -7.80 46.03
N ILE A 4 26.16 -7.21 45.90
CA ILE A 4 26.48 -6.24 44.84
C ILE A 4 26.68 -6.92 43.49
N PHE A 5 27.23 -8.14 43.51
CA PHE A 5 27.41 -8.96 42.31
C PHE A 5 26.07 -9.45 41.74
N GLN A 6 25.08 -9.78 42.59
CA GLN A 6 23.73 -10.19 42.19
C GLN A 6 22.96 -9.04 41.56
N LEU A 7 23.11 -7.80 42.03
CA LEU A 7 22.48 -6.61 41.43
C LEU A 7 23.04 -6.25 40.04
N LEU A 8 24.35 -6.42 39.84
CA LEU A 8 25.00 -6.21 38.54
C LEU A 8 24.59 -7.22 37.48
N VAL A 9 24.37 -8.48 37.86
CA VAL A 9 23.90 -9.53 36.90
C VAL A 9 22.45 -9.29 36.48
N ILE A 10 21.59 -8.77 37.36
CA ILE A 10 20.20 -8.46 37.02
C ILE A 10 20.11 -7.25 36.08
N CYS A 11 21.00 -6.24 36.22
CA CYS A 11 21.04 -5.11 35.29
C CYS A 11 21.49 -5.48 33.87
N LEU A 12 22.33 -6.51 33.71
CA LEU A 12 22.81 -6.97 32.39
C LEU A 12 21.78 -7.75 31.60
N LEU A 13 20.76 -8.32 32.25
CA LEU A 13 19.73 -9.15 31.61
C LEU A 13 18.52 -8.34 31.07
N VAL A 14 18.44 -7.05 31.40
CA VAL A 14 17.29 -6.20 30.97
C VAL A 14 17.59 -5.45 29.68
N SER A 15 18.83 -5.49 29.17
CA SER A 15 19.26 -4.68 28.03
C SER A 15 19.04 -5.29 26.65
N THR A 16 18.44 -6.49 26.53
CA THR A 16 18.38 -7.22 25.23
C THR A 16 16.99 -7.35 24.61
N THR A 17 15.97 -6.65 25.09
CA THR A 17 14.59 -6.83 24.57
C THR A 17 13.97 -5.60 23.90
N ALA A 18 14.74 -4.65 23.44
CA ALA A 18 14.22 -3.45 22.76
C ALA A 18 14.52 -3.40 21.25
N MET A 19 14.66 -4.54 20.57
CA MET A 19 14.53 -4.60 19.10
C MET A 19 13.12 -5.07 18.73
N ALA A 20 12.11 -4.39 19.28
CA ALA A 20 10.71 -4.62 18.93
C ALA A 20 10.37 -3.81 17.69
N GLN A 21 10.12 -4.57 16.60
CA GLN A 21 9.03 -4.33 15.63
C GLN A 21 8.69 -2.84 15.41
N GLN A 22 9.41 -2.18 14.54
CA GLN A 22 8.84 -1.07 13.78
C GLN A 22 7.82 -1.67 12.81
N THR A 23 6.64 -2.05 13.30
CA THR A 23 5.47 -2.21 12.47
C THR A 23 5.22 -0.85 11.85
N SER A 24 5.36 -0.75 10.54
CA SER A 24 5.12 0.50 9.82
C SER A 24 3.72 0.99 10.19
N LYS A 25 3.61 2.19 10.75
CA LYS A 25 2.36 2.84 11.17
C LYS A 25 1.32 2.93 10.03
N PHE A 26 1.74 2.69 8.80
CA PHE A 26 0.97 2.84 7.57
C PHE A 26 1.10 1.58 6.71
N GLN A 27 0.48 0.49 7.16
CA GLN A 27 0.40 -0.72 6.34
C GLN A 27 -0.56 -0.54 5.17
N ILE A 28 -0.14 -1.00 3.99
CA ILE A 28 -1.00 -1.07 2.82
C ILE A 28 -2.08 -2.12 3.09
N THR A 29 -3.35 -1.72 3.00
CA THR A 29 -4.50 -2.59 3.24
C THR A 29 -4.95 -3.24 1.94
N GLU A 30 -5.22 -4.55 1.98
CA GLU A 30 -5.93 -5.25 0.90
C GLU A 30 -7.43 -4.98 1.05
N LEU A 31 -8.11 -4.60 -0.04
CA LEU A 31 -9.52 -4.26 -0.04
C LEU A 31 -10.35 -5.34 -0.71
N THR A 32 -11.47 -5.67 -0.08
CA THR A 32 -12.59 -6.33 -0.74
C THR A 32 -13.43 -5.32 -1.54
N ALA A 33 -14.25 -5.80 -2.49
CA ALA A 33 -15.17 -4.94 -3.25
C ALA A 33 -16.12 -4.15 -2.32
N LYS A 34 -16.54 -4.75 -1.21
CA LYS A 34 -17.35 -4.07 -0.19
C LYS A 34 -16.61 -2.89 0.45
N GLU A 35 -15.35 -3.10 0.86
CA GLU A 35 -14.53 -2.07 1.46
C GLU A 35 -14.12 -1.00 0.45
N PHE A 36 -13.88 -1.40 -0.81
CA PHE A 36 -13.61 -0.47 -1.91
C PHE A 36 -14.76 0.53 -2.07
N LYS A 37 -16.02 0.05 -2.10
CA LYS A 37 -17.21 0.90 -2.19
C LYS A 37 -17.34 1.88 -1.02
N GLN A 38 -16.81 1.55 0.14
CA GLN A 38 -16.84 2.39 1.34
C GLN A 38 -15.67 3.37 1.44
N LYS A 39 -14.49 3.02 0.94
CA LYS A 39 -13.23 3.76 1.15
C LYS A 39 -12.75 4.52 -0.08
N VAL A 40 -13.05 4.02 -1.28
CA VAL A 40 -12.52 4.56 -2.53
C VAL A 40 -13.62 5.22 -3.36
N TRP A 41 -14.56 4.45 -3.85
CA TRP A 41 -15.64 4.91 -4.74
C TRP A 41 -16.76 3.88 -4.79
N ASN A 42 -18.01 4.34 -4.61
CA ASN A 42 -19.17 3.48 -4.73
C ASN A 42 -19.68 3.44 -6.18
N PHE A 43 -19.13 2.53 -6.97
CA PHE A 43 -19.42 2.36 -8.40
C PHE A 43 -20.83 1.81 -8.70
N GLU A 44 -21.57 1.35 -7.70
CA GLU A 44 -22.97 0.97 -7.85
C GLU A 44 -23.89 2.19 -7.83
N LYS A 45 -23.51 3.24 -7.10
CA LYS A 45 -24.26 4.49 -6.99
C LYS A 45 -23.84 5.53 -8.02
N ASP A 46 -22.56 5.65 -8.26
CA ASP A 46 -21.97 6.69 -9.10
C ASP A 46 -21.38 6.06 -10.38
N LYS A 47 -21.89 6.43 -11.55
CA LYS A 47 -21.40 5.96 -12.86
C LYS A 47 -19.97 6.41 -13.19
N SER A 48 -19.52 7.50 -12.60
CA SER A 48 -18.16 8.01 -12.73
C SER A 48 -17.45 7.97 -11.39
N ILE A 49 -16.11 7.90 -11.40
CA ILE A 49 -15.34 7.90 -10.16
C ILE A 49 -15.71 9.13 -9.33
N ASN A 50 -16.18 8.87 -8.13
CA ASN A 50 -16.45 9.88 -7.11
C ASN A 50 -15.67 9.47 -5.85
N ARG A 51 -14.39 9.91 -5.81
CA ARG A 51 -13.45 9.50 -4.77
C ARG A 51 -13.89 10.00 -3.38
N LEU A 52 -13.99 9.07 -2.44
CA LEU A 52 -14.42 9.36 -1.07
C LEU A 52 -13.31 9.98 -0.20
N SER A 53 -12.05 9.71 -0.55
CA SER A 53 -10.88 10.27 0.13
C SER A 53 -10.49 11.64 -0.45
N LYS A 54 -10.02 12.55 0.41
CA LYS A 54 -9.39 13.83 -0.02
C LYS A 54 -7.99 13.59 -0.61
N LEU A 55 -7.29 12.55 -0.17
CA LEU A 55 -5.96 12.19 -0.67
C LEU A 55 -6.06 11.41 -1.98
N PRO A 56 -5.10 11.57 -2.90
CA PRO A 56 -4.97 10.71 -4.06
C PRO A 56 -4.75 9.24 -3.65
N ILE A 57 -5.20 8.32 -4.49
CA ILE A 57 -5.20 6.90 -4.18
C ILE A 57 -4.41 6.14 -5.25
N ILE A 58 -3.61 5.18 -4.82
CA ILE A 58 -2.99 4.16 -5.65
C ILE A 58 -3.67 2.83 -5.36
N LEU A 59 -4.04 2.10 -6.41
CA LEU A 59 -4.54 0.72 -6.31
C LEU A 59 -3.53 -0.20 -6.97
N ASP A 60 -3.04 -1.19 -6.23
CA ASP A 60 -2.17 -2.26 -6.72
C ASP A 60 -3.01 -3.50 -6.98
N PHE A 61 -3.29 -3.78 -8.25
CA PHE A 61 -3.94 -5.02 -8.67
C PHE A 61 -2.89 -6.12 -8.80
N HIS A 62 -3.01 -7.13 -7.96
CA HIS A 62 -2.05 -8.22 -7.83
C HIS A 62 -2.72 -9.59 -7.71
N ALA A 63 -1.92 -10.66 -7.74
CA ALA A 63 -2.32 -11.99 -7.36
C ALA A 63 -1.25 -12.65 -6.49
N THR A 64 -1.63 -13.64 -5.68
CA THR A 64 -0.71 -14.31 -4.74
C THR A 64 0.41 -15.08 -5.44
N TRP A 65 0.19 -15.58 -6.65
CA TRP A 65 1.15 -16.29 -7.49
C TRP A 65 1.99 -15.37 -8.39
N CYS A 66 1.66 -14.07 -8.47
CA CYS A 66 2.33 -13.10 -9.33
C CYS A 66 3.71 -12.72 -8.78
N ARG A 67 4.79 -13.24 -9.39
CA ARG A 67 6.16 -12.94 -8.96
C ARG A 67 6.53 -11.45 -9.09
N PRO A 68 6.28 -10.74 -10.22
CA PRO A 68 6.61 -9.32 -10.33
C PRO A 68 5.82 -8.46 -9.34
N CYS A 69 4.59 -8.86 -8.94
CA CYS A 69 3.84 -8.17 -7.90
C CYS A 69 4.54 -8.27 -6.53
N LYS A 70 5.09 -9.44 -6.20
CA LYS A 70 5.85 -9.64 -4.97
C LYS A 70 7.13 -8.79 -4.94
N MET A 71 7.77 -8.58 -6.09
CA MET A 71 8.94 -7.70 -6.20
C MET A 71 8.57 -6.22 -6.05
N LEU A 72 7.39 -5.81 -6.51
CA LEU A 72 6.90 -4.43 -6.39
C LEU A 72 6.45 -4.08 -4.96
N ALA A 73 5.93 -5.05 -4.20
CA ALA A 73 5.34 -4.83 -2.88
C ALA A 73 6.22 -4.04 -1.89
N PRO A 74 7.55 -4.31 -1.74
CA PRO A 74 8.40 -3.49 -0.87
C PRO A 74 8.56 -2.04 -1.35
N HIS A 75 8.53 -1.78 -2.65
CA HIS A 75 8.58 -0.42 -3.20
C HIS A 75 7.30 0.35 -2.91
N LEU A 76 6.14 -0.28 -3.06
CA LEU A 76 4.84 0.29 -2.66
C LEU A 76 4.82 0.65 -1.18
N GLN A 77 5.32 -0.24 -0.30
CA GLN A 77 5.39 0.02 1.13
C GLN A 77 6.33 1.19 1.45
N ALA A 78 7.47 1.29 0.77
CA ALA A 78 8.39 2.42 0.93
C ALA A 78 7.75 3.75 0.49
N ILE A 79 7.02 3.77 -0.61
CA ILE A 79 6.24 4.93 -1.08
C ILE A 79 5.14 5.30 -0.07
N GLN A 80 4.39 4.32 0.45
CA GLN A 80 3.36 4.58 1.47
C GLN A 80 3.97 5.20 2.73
N ASN A 81 5.11 4.70 3.18
CA ASN A 81 5.80 5.25 4.36
C ASN A 81 6.30 6.69 4.12
N LYS A 82 6.84 6.97 2.92
CA LYS A 82 7.38 8.29 2.57
C LYS A 82 6.29 9.34 2.38
N TYR A 83 5.14 8.96 1.82
CA TYR A 83 4.07 9.86 1.42
C TYR A 83 2.76 9.63 2.19
N ASN A 84 2.83 9.09 3.41
CA ASN A 84 1.69 8.65 4.22
C ASN A 84 0.58 9.69 4.45
N GLU A 85 0.94 10.99 4.49
CA GLU A 85 -0.01 12.09 4.65
C GLU A 85 -0.46 12.71 3.32
N LYS A 86 0.09 12.25 2.20
CA LYS A 86 -0.12 12.82 0.86
C LYS A 86 -0.83 11.90 -0.10
N LEU A 87 -0.81 10.59 0.14
CA LEU A 87 -1.49 9.58 -0.67
C LEU A 87 -1.86 8.35 0.15
N ILE A 88 -2.73 7.52 -0.39
CA ILE A 88 -3.13 6.24 0.19
C ILE A 88 -2.88 5.16 -0.86
N ILE A 89 -2.28 4.04 -0.44
CA ILE A 89 -2.12 2.85 -1.30
C ILE A 89 -3.00 1.73 -0.77
N TYR A 90 -3.75 1.10 -1.66
CA TYR A 90 -4.52 -0.11 -1.40
C TYR A 90 -4.09 -1.22 -2.34
N LYS A 91 -4.25 -2.46 -1.91
CA LYS A 91 -4.04 -3.66 -2.73
C LYS A 91 -5.39 -4.31 -3.06
N ILE A 92 -5.48 -4.93 -4.22
CA ILE A 92 -6.65 -5.66 -4.69
C ILE A 92 -6.16 -6.97 -5.29
N ASP A 93 -6.55 -8.09 -4.68
CA ASP A 93 -6.29 -9.43 -5.21
C ASP A 93 -7.31 -9.73 -6.33
N VAL A 94 -6.83 -9.85 -7.57
CA VAL A 94 -7.71 -10.04 -8.74
C VAL A 94 -8.43 -11.37 -8.74
N ASP A 95 -7.87 -12.38 -8.07
CA ASP A 95 -8.51 -13.71 -7.96
C ASP A 95 -9.69 -13.69 -6.98
N LYS A 96 -9.61 -12.83 -5.93
CA LYS A 96 -10.68 -12.66 -4.94
C LYS A 96 -11.71 -11.62 -5.37
N GLU A 97 -11.26 -10.58 -6.09
CA GLU A 97 -12.07 -9.41 -6.45
C GLU A 97 -12.17 -9.21 -7.98
N PRO A 98 -12.68 -10.21 -8.74
CA PRO A 98 -12.75 -10.13 -10.19
C PRO A 98 -13.68 -9.01 -10.70
N GLU A 99 -14.61 -8.56 -9.89
CA GLU A 99 -15.48 -7.41 -10.20
C GLU A 99 -14.66 -6.12 -10.30
N LEU A 100 -13.75 -5.88 -9.35
CA LEU A 100 -12.87 -4.72 -9.36
C LEU A 100 -11.86 -4.79 -10.51
N ALA A 101 -11.32 -5.99 -10.79
CA ALA A 101 -10.43 -6.19 -11.93
C ALA A 101 -11.13 -5.82 -13.25
N ARG A 102 -12.38 -6.25 -13.46
CA ARG A 102 -13.18 -5.86 -14.64
C ARG A 102 -13.48 -4.37 -14.69
N LEU A 103 -13.83 -3.76 -13.55
CA LEU A 103 -14.15 -2.33 -13.44
C LEU A 103 -13.00 -1.45 -13.95
N PHE A 104 -11.76 -1.83 -13.63
CA PHE A 104 -10.54 -1.12 -14.03
C PHE A 104 -9.88 -1.70 -15.29
N LYS A 105 -10.51 -2.69 -15.96
CA LYS A 105 -10.01 -3.34 -17.18
C LYS A 105 -8.60 -3.92 -17.00
N VAL A 106 -8.36 -4.60 -15.87
CA VAL A 106 -7.08 -5.22 -15.56
C VAL A 106 -6.94 -6.50 -16.38
N GLU A 107 -5.94 -6.54 -17.28
CA GLU A 107 -5.67 -7.67 -18.18
C GLU A 107 -4.40 -8.44 -17.78
N ALA A 108 -3.49 -7.79 -17.05
CA ALA A 108 -2.25 -8.39 -16.57
C ALA A 108 -1.79 -7.75 -15.26
N MET A 109 -0.86 -8.39 -14.54
CA MET A 109 -0.39 -7.95 -13.23
C MET A 109 1.14 -7.82 -13.14
N PRO A 110 1.65 -6.87 -12.32
CA PRO A 110 0.88 -5.88 -11.58
C PRO A 110 0.30 -4.80 -12.51
N THR A 111 -0.94 -4.36 -12.24
CA THR A 111 -1.51 -3.14 -12.81
C THR A 111 -1.71 -2.14 -11.68
N ILE A 112 -1.12 -0.96 -11.84
CA ILE A 112 -1.19 0.10 -10.85
C ILE A 112 -2.13 1.19 -11.36
N VAL A 113 -3.18 1.47 -10.60
CA VAL A 113 -4.16 2.52 -10.93
C VAL A 113 -3.92 3.72 -10.03
N PHE A 114 -3.80 4.90 -10.64
CA PHE A 114 -3.61 6.19 -9.98
C PHE A 114 -4.90 7.01 -10.07
N ILE A 115 -5.56 7.27 -8.94
CA ILE A 115 -6.77 8.09 -8.85
C ILE A 115 -6.40 9.46 -8.29
N GLY A 116 -6.35 10.46 -9.16
CA GLY A 116 -5.95 11.84 -8.82
C GLY A 116 -7.10 12.72 -8.31
N ALA A 117 -6.78 14.02 -8.14
CA ALA A 117 -7.69 15.00 -7.55
C ALA A 117 -8.99 15.24 -8.34
N LYS A 118 -8.99 15.08 -9.64
CA LYS A 118 -10.16 15.35 -10.52
C LYS A 118 -11.03 14.11 -10.73
N ASN A 119 -10.95 13.12 -9.85
CA ASN A 119 -11.69 11.85 -9.97
C ASN A 119 -11.45 11.12 -11.31
N LYS A 120 -10.30 11.38 -11.96
CA LYS A 120 -9.81 10.67 -13.13
C LYS A 120 -8.76 9.67 -12.69
N TYR A 121 -8.69 8.54 -13.38
CA TYR A 121 -7.64 7.57 -13.14
C TYR A 121 -6.80 7.33 -14.39
N THR A 122 -5.58 6.88 -14.15
CA THR A 122 -4.69 6.32 -15.17
C THR A 122 -4.17 4.98 -14.69
N SER A 123 -3.86 4.07 -15.60
CA SER A 123 -3.31 2.76 -15.28
C SER A 123 -1.91 2.61 -15.86
N GLU A 124 -1.03 1.97 -15.12
CA GLU A 124 0.31 1.60 -15.53
C GLU A 124 0.49 0.09 -15.34
N LEU A 125 1.01 -0.57 -16.35
CA LEU A 125 1.23 -2.01 -16.35
C LEU A 125 2.70 -2.33 -16.04
N GLY A 126 2.92 -3.38 -15.26
CA GLY A 126 4.21 -4.00 -15.05
C GLY A 126 4.98 -3.48 -13.84
N TYR A 127 6.03 -4.24 -13.52
CA TYR A 127 6.97 -3.93 -12.44
C TYR A 127 7.76 -2.66 -12.76
N ARG A 128 8.03 -1.89 -11.71
CA ARG A 128 8.99 -0.78 -11.70
C ARG A 128 9.84 -0.87 -10.43
N ASP A 129 11.11 -0.52 -10.52
CA ASP A 129 11.92 -0.35 -9.34
C ASP A 129 11.51 0.89 -8.53
N TYR A 130 12.13 1.08 -7.35
CA TYR A 130 11.73 2.18 -6.47
C TYR A 130 11.92 3.57 -7.10
N PRO A 131 13.09 3.92 -7.71
CA PRO A 131 13.28 5.23 -8.35
C PRO A 131 12.29 5.52 -9.47
N GLU A 132 12.03 4.55 -10.34
CA GLU A 132 11.08 4.68 -11.44
C GLU A 132 9.64 4.85 -10.92
N PHE A 133 9.27 4.03 -9.92
CA PHE A 133 7.95 4.10 -9.32
C PHE A 133 7.73 5.41 -8.57
N GLU A 134 8.73 5.91 -7.84
CA GLU A 134 8.64 7.21 -7.17
C GLU A 134 8.51 8.37 -8.16
N ALA A 135 9.28 8.37 -9.25
CA ALA A 135 9.19 9.38 -10.29
C ALA A 135 7.77 9.40 -10.91
N LEU A 136 7.20 8.21 -11.14
CA LEU A 136 5.84 8.07 -11.65
C LEU A 136 4.80 8.64 -10.66
N VAL A 137 4.90 8.31 -9.38
CA VAL A 137 4.02 8.85 -8.32
C VAL A 137 4.06 10.37 -8.27
N LYS A 138 5.26 10.96 -8.32
CA LYS A 138 5.45 12.42 -8.37
C LYS A 138 4.79 13.03 -9.59
N SER A 139 5.00 12.44 -10.76
CA SER A 139 4.40 12.90 -12.02
C SER A 139 2.87 12.85 -12.02
N LYS A 140 2.29 11.75 -11.50
CA LYS A 140 0.82 11.54 -11.47
C LYS A 140 0.11 12.44 -10.47
N PHE A 141 0.74 12.80 -9.36
CA PHE A 141 0.11 13.51 -8.25
C PHE A 141 0.66 14.90 -7.96
N GLY A 142 1.74 15.31 -8.64
CA GLY A 142 2.38 16.63 -8.45
C GLY A 142 3.07 16.76 -7.08
N LEU A 143 3.74 15.67 -6.61
CA LEU A 143 4.41 15.60 -5.31
C LEU A 143 5.90 15.97 -5.40
#